data_920cf73d8b83348d22f2782b8b61aadb
#
_entry.id   920cf73d8b83348d22f2782b8b61aadb
#
_cell.length_a   1.000
_cell.length_b   1.000
_cell.length_c   1.000
_cell.angle_alpha   90.00
_cell.angle_beta   90.00
_cell.angle_gamma   90.00
#
_symmetry.space_group_name_H-M   'P 1'
#
loop_
_entity.id
_entity.type
_entity.pdbx_description
1 polymer ?
#
loop_
_entity_poly.entity_id
_entity_poly.type
_entity_poly.pdbx_seq_one_letter_code
_entity_poly.pdbx_strand_id
1 'polypeptide(L)'
;MPLRRHLLKAAMAGVGLALVPRSVQAARLRLRKFATNPFTLGVASGYPTDEGMVLWTRLAPNVDSDEELADSDFILTYEIATDPNFSRRVQSGTVVAMAADGHSVHLEISGLPPGREFYYRFRAGDHVSPIGRTWTAHASGSMQSILRISVASCQHYEQGYFHAYRDMVSRGSDLIIHLGDYIYEGNTATPVRAHDSNVECKTLADYRRRYAWYRADPLLQEAHAHCPWLVTHDDHELDNDYADLQSENPAEQAEFAARRAVAYQAYWENMPLPLSAKPQGPDMALYMSRQFGDLLAIHMLDERQYRSPQACPQPPRRGGTRVIVEQCADWRDPDRTILGSAQEQWLAEQLATSKTRWNLLGQGVVFTWIDEDPGPKTLNWNDSWAGYPAARRRMLETISTSGASNPVILGGDIHAFIAGDQRIDPRDSKSPIVTSEFVTTSVTSGPPPKKVIEAYNRSDAIGVHYAERDYRGYLRLEVSAERLNAEMIGFASVRENEASPTTLAKFVIDDGQRGIRRI
;
A
#
# COMPACT_ATOMS: atom_id res chain seq x y z
N MET A 1 -43.64 -35.30 -37.42
CA MET A 1 -42.85 -36.08 -38.44
C MET A 1 -41.88 -35.13 -39.13
N PRO A 2 -40.64 -35.53 -39.43
CA PRO A 2 -39.62 -36.14 -38.57
C PRO A 2 -38.32 -35.26 -38.52
N LEU A 3 -37.59 -35.41 -37.45
CA LEU A 3 -36.19 -35.86 -37.31
C LEU A 3 -35.20 -35.62 -38.50
N ARG A 4 -34.09 -34.99 -38.19
CA ARG A 4 -32.73 -35.58 -38.36
C ARG A 4 -31.64 -34.68 -37.78
N ARG A 5 -30.97 -35.24 -36.85
CA ARG A 5 -29.56 -35.25 -36.44
C ARG A 5 -28.57 -35.00 -37.60
N HIS A 6 -27.47 -34.27 -37.30
CA HIS A 6 -26.06 -34.65 -37.60
C HIS A 6 -25.15 -33.56 -37.04
N LEU A 7 -24.39 -33.90 -35.99
CA LEU A 7 -22.96 -34.21 -36.01
C LEU A 7 -21.99 -33.05 -36.20
N LEU A 8 -21.30 -32.82 -35.05
CA LEU A 8 -19.95 -32.27 -34.85
C LEU A 8 -19.09 -32.13 -36.13
N LYS A 9 -18.49 -30.96 -36.29
CA LYS A 9 -17.09 -30.84 -36.76
C LYS A 9 -16.40 -29.72 -36.00
N ALA A 10 -15.37 -30.11 -35.24
CA ALA A 10 -14.38 -29.22 -34.67
C ALA A 10 -13.65 -28.47 -35.81
N ALA A 11 -13.61 -27.14 -35.67
CA ALA A 11 -12.69 -26.34 -36.47
C ALA A 11 -11.74 -25.63 -35.49
N MET A 12 -10.50 -26.08 -35.44
CA MET A 12 -9.39 -25.35 -34.86
C MET A 12 -9.26 -24.00 -35.58
N ALA A 13 -9.54 -22.92 -34.85
CA ALA A 13 -9.18 -21.59 -35.29
C ALA A 13 -7.74 -21.33 -34.84
N GLY A 14 -6.84 -21.22 -35.77
CA GLY A 14 -5.44 -20.95 -35.56
C GLY A 14 -5.23 -19.61 -34.86
N VAL A 15 -4.43 -19.66 -33.79
CA VAL A 15 -3.85 -18.48 -33.15
C VAL A 15 -2.91 -17.85 -34.17
N GLY A 16 -3.32 -16.69 -34.68
CA GLY A 16 -2.45 -15.82 -35.46
C GLY A 16 -1.37 -15.25 -34.55
N LEU A 17 -0.22 -15.92 -34.47
CA LEU A 17 1.00 -15.29 -33.94
C LEU A 17 1.33 -14.10 -34.86
N ALA A 18 1.16 -12.89 -34.39
CA ALA A 18 1.77 -11.72 -34.97
C ALA A 18 3.29 -11.92 -34.92
N LEU A 19 3.88 -12.17 -36.08
CA LEU A 19 5.32 -12.21 -36.29
C LEU A 19 5.89 -10.80 -36.05
N VAL A 20 6.26 -10.48 -34.82
CA VAL A 20 7.19 -9.39 -34.54
C VAL A 20 8.54 -9.82 -35.13
N PRO A 21 9.21 -8.95 -35.92
CA PRO A 21 10.47 -9.34 -36.56
C PRO A 21 11.49 -9.73 -35.50
N ARG A 22 11.87 -11.00 -35.49
CA ARG A 22 12.85 -11.61 -34.54
C ARG A 22 14.25 -10.97 -34.57
N SER A 23 14.52 -10.06 -35.47
CA SER A 23 15.86 -9.50 -35.69
C SER A 23 16.26 -8.36 -34.74
N VAL A 24 15.32 -7.73 -34.03
CA VAL A 24 15.64 -6.63 -33.09
C VAL A 24 15.74 -7.12 -31.66
N GLN A 25 15.12 -8.23 -31.29
CA GLN A 25 15.07 -8.75 -29.93
C GLN A 25 16.29 -9.60 -29.54
N ALA A 26 16.99 -10.19 -30.51
CA ALA A 26 18.14 -11.08 -30.26
C ALA A 26 19.43 -10.35 -29.86
N ALA A 27 19.53 -9.04 -30.05
CA ALA A 27 20.75 -8.27 -29.81
C ALA A 27 20.89 -7.75 -28.35
N ARG A 28 19.82 -7.79 -27.54
CA ARG A 28 19.79 -7.21 -26.19
C ARG A 28 19.95 -8.22 -25.04
N LEU A 29 19.65 -9.49 -25.25
CA LEU A 29 19.78 -10.54 -24.23
C LEU A 29 21.26 -10.89 -24.00
N ARG A 30 21.76 -10.61 -22.79
CA ARG A 30 23.13 -10.97 -22.39
C ARG A 30 23.10 -11.88 -21.16
N LEU A 31 23.82 -13.00 -21.24
CA LEU A 31 24.37 -13.70 -20.07
C LEU A 31 25.62 -12.92 -19.63
N ARG A 32 25.45 -11.87 -18.82
CA ARG A 32 26.57 -11.06 -18.33
C ARG A 32 27.05 -11.59 -16.99
N LYS A 33 28.38 -11.62 -16.79
CA LYS A 33 28.97 -11.70 -15.46
C LYS A 33 28.92 -10.31 -14.84
N PHE A 34 28.30 -10.20 -13.69
CA PHE A 34 28.34 -8.98 -12.88
C PHE A 34 29.64 -8.97 -12.07
N ALA A 35 30.31 -7.81 -11.99
CA ALA A 35 31.52 -7.65 -11.19
C ALA A 35 31.19 -7.68 -9.69
N THR A 36 30.03 -7.17 -9.30
CA THR A 36 29.50 -7.12 -7.94
C THR A 36 28.13 -7.79 -7.88
N ASN A 37 27.65 -8.11 -6.68
CA ASN A 37 26.31 -8.65 -6.51
C ASN A 37 25.24 -7.63 -6.95
N PRO A 38 24.43 -7.90 -7.99
CA PRO A 38 23.44 -6.94 -8.49
C PRO A 38 22.14 -6.88 -7.66
N PHE A 39 21.97 -7.73 -6.67
CA PHE A 39 20.75 -7.81 -5.83
C PHE A 39 20.80 -6.89 -4.61
N THR A 40 21.35 -5.69 -4.75
CA THR A 40 21.55 -4.72 -3.65
C THR A 40 20.26 -4.21 -3.03
N LEU A 41 19.13 -4.31 -3.76
CA LEU A 41 17.82 -3.88 -3.31
C LEU A 41 16.97 -5.02 -2.71
N GLY A 42 17.57 -6.19 -2.56
CA GLY A 42 16.94 -7.35 -1.93
C GLY A 42 15.88 -8.04 -2.81
N VAL A 43 14.97 -8.73 -2.13
CA VAL A 43 13.82 -9.44 -2.72
C VAL A 43 12.55 -9.08 -1.97
N ALA A 44 11.40 -9.27 -2.61
CA ALA A 44 10.10 -9.09 -1.99
C ALA A 44 9.09 -10.06 -2.55
N SER A 45 8.00 -10.32 -1.80
CA SER A 45 6.81 -10.96 -2.32
C SER A 45 5.58 -10.14 -1.98
N GLY A 46 4.52 -10.28 -2.78
CA GLY A 46 3.28 -9.56 -2.55
C GLY A 46 2.06 -10.28 -3.11
N TYR A 47 0.91 -9.80 -2.72
CA TYR A 47 -0.39 -10.19 -3.27
C TYR A 47 -0.63 -11.70 -3.32
N PRO A 48 -0.44 -12.43 -2.20
CA PRO A 48 -0.63 -13.88 -2.16
C PRO A 48 -2.08 -14.24 -2.50
N THR A 49 -2.22 -15.29 -3.32
CA THR A 49 -3.47 -15.99 -3.61
C THR A 49 -3.40 -17.41 -3.05
N ASP A 50 -4.47 -18.16 -3.15
CA ASP A 50 -4.49 -19.58 -2.70
C ASP A 50 -3.64 -20.50 -3.56
N GLU A 51 -3.17 -20.05 -4.71
CA GLU A 51 -2.33 -20.86 -5.61
C GLU A 51 -0.99 -20.20 -5.97
N GLY A 52 -0.71 -18.98 -5.48
CA GLY A 52 0.52 -18.28 -5.85
C GLY A 52 0.72 -16.92 -5.19
N MET A 53 1.63 -16.15 -5.76
CA MET A 53 1.98 -14.79 -5.32
C MET A 53 2.81 -14.08 -6.38
N VAL A 54 3.04 -12.79 -6.17
CA VAL A 54 4.07 -12.05 -6.92
C VAL A 54 5.42 -12.18 -6.19
N LEU A 55 6.47 -12.53 -6.91
CA LEU A 55 7.86 -12.43 -6.44
C LEU A 55 8.56 -11.29 -7.16
N TRP A 56 9.32 -10.51 -6.42
CA TRP A 56 9.98 -9.31 -6.90
C TRP A 56 11.47 -9.31 -6.57
N THR A 57 12.26 -8.79 -7.49
CA THR A 57 13.63 -8.29 -7.29
C THR A 57 13.93 -7.21 -8.33
N ARG A 58 15.00 -6.44 -8.11
CA ARG A 58 15.52 -5.46 -9.08
C ARG A 58 17.03 -5.56 -9.13
N LEU A 59 17.61 -5.58 -10.33
CA LEU A 59 19.06 -5.51 -10.47
C LEU A 59 19.51 -4.05 -10.33
N ALA A 60 20.39 -3.80 -9.39
CA ALA A 60 21.02 -2.50 -9.16
C ALA A 60 22.42 -2.72 -8.56
N PRO A 61 23.44 -3.03 -9.36
CA PRO A 61 24.80 -3.26 -8.86
C PRO A 61 25.39 -2.05 -8.15
N ASN A 62 24.90 -0.86 -8.47
CA ASN A 62 25.16 0.40 -7.77
C ASN A 62 23.82 1.08 -7.42
N VAL A 63 23.63 1.43 -6.16
CA VAL A 63 22.42 2.11 -5.66
C VAL A 63 22.29 3.53 -6.24
N ASP A 64 23.42 4.20 -6.50
CA ASP A 64 23.48 5.59 -6.94
C ASP A 64 23.29 5.76 -8.46
N SER A 65 23.42 4.69 -9.23
CA SER A 65 23.42 4.79 -10.70
C SER A 65 23.02 3.49 -11.39
N ASP A 66 22.13 3.59 -12.36
CA ASP A 66 21.73 2.49 -13.24
C ASP A 66 22.68 2.36 -14.48
N GLU A 67 23.68 3.22 -14.63
CA GLU A 67 24.55 3.30 -15.83
C GLU A 67 25.28 1.99 -16.15
N GLU A 68 25.65 1.20 -15.13
CA GLU A 68 26.35 -0.07 -15.33
C GLU A 68 25.51 -1.09 -16.09
N LEU A 69 24.20 -1.05 -15.97
CA LEU A 69 23.26 -1.98 -16.64
C LEU A 69 22.88 -1.52 -18.03
N ALA A 70 22.92 -0.21 -18.29
CA ALA A 70 22.58 0.43 -19.55
C ALA A 70 21.23 -0.09 -20.14
N ASP A 71 21.12 -0.16 -21.48
CA ASP A 71 19.93 -0.62 -22.19
C ASP A 71 19.90 -2.14 -22.45
N SER A 72 20.59 -2.94 -21.63
CA SER A 72 20.66 -4.39 -21.80
C SER A 72 19.64 -5.10 -20.94
N ASP A 73 18.94 -6.09 -21.50
CA ASP A 73 18.08 -7.00 -20.76
C ASP A 73 18.90 -8.18 -20.21
N PHE A 74 18.54 -8.67 -19.01
CA PHE A 74 19.27 -9.74 -18.32
C PHE A 74 18.36 -10.91 -18.01
N ILE A 75 18.84 -12.14 -18.27
CA ILE A 75 18.14 -13.36 -17.89
C ILE A 75 18.54 -13.73 -16.46
N LEU A 76 17.54 -13.89 -15.61
CA LEU A 76 17.65 -14.43 -14.27
C LEU A 76 17.04 -15.82 -14.21
N THR A 77 17.54 -16.66 -13.31
CA THR A 77 16.81 -17.86 -12.89
C THR A 77 16.18 -17.63 -11.53
N TYR A 78 15.05 -18.31 -11.27
CA TYR A 78 14.41 -18.33 -9.96
C TYR A 78 14.22 -19.75 -9.47
N GLU A 79 14.20 -19.90 -8.15
CA GLU A 79 13.93 -21.17 -7.47
C GLU A 79 12.94 -20.92 -6.34
N ILE A 80 11.95 -21.83 -6.19
CA ILE A 80 11.00 -21.87 -5.09
C ILE A 80 11.12 -23.24 -4.41
N ALA A 81 11.17 -23.25 -3.07
CA ALA A 81 11.33 -24.45 -2.26
C ALA A 81 10.42 -24.41 -1.02
N THR A 82 10.19 -25.58 -0.41
CA THR A 82 9.48 -25.70 0.87
C THR A 82 10.42 -25.64 2.07
N ASP A 83 11.71 -25.37 1.85
CA ASP A 83 12.70 -25.24 2.91
C ASP A 83 13.78 -24.20 2.55
N PRO A 84 14.37 -23.49 3.53
CA PRO A 84 15.32 -22.41 3.27
C PRO A 84 16.67 -22.87 2.68
N ASN A 85 16.96 -24.17 2.71
CA ASN A 85 18.17 -24.74 2.11
C ASN A 85 17.96 -25.17 0.65
N PHE A 86 16.74 -25.02 0.11
CA PHE A 86 16.38 -25.41 -1.25
C PHE A 86 16.62 -26.90 -1.56
N SER A 87 16.55 -27.76 -0.54
CA SER A 87 16.65 -29.21 -0.70
C SER A 87 15.39 -29.83 -1.35
N ARG A 88 14.24 -29.18 -1.16
CA ARG A 88 12.94 -29.59 -1.72
C ARG A 88 12.38 -28.47 -2.60
N ARG A 89 12.97 -28.31 -3.79
CA ARG A 89 12.49 -27.35 -4.79
C ARG A 89 11.17 -27.84 -5.39
N VAL A 90 10.20 -26.93 -5.51
CA VAL A 90 8.87 -27.18 -6.04
C VAL A 90 8.67 -26.53 -7.41
N GLN A 91 9.34 -25.41 -7.67
CA GLN A 91 9.27 -24.70 -8.94
C GLN A 91 10.59 -23.99 -9.25
N SER A 92 10.95 -23.87 -10.51
CA SER A 92 12.08 -23.08 -10.98
C SER A 92 11.89 -22.71 -12.45
N GLY A 93 12.57 -21.66 -12.90
CA GLY A 93 12.48 -21.20 -14.28
C GLY A 93 13.39 -20.01 -14.54
N THR A 94 13.11 -19.31 -15.63
CA THR A 94 13.82 -18.10 -16.04
C THR A 94 12.87 -16.94 -16.17
N VAL A 95 13.37 -15.72 -15.92
CA VAL A 95 12.66 -14.45 -16.10
C VAL A 95 13.63 -13.42 -16.64
N VAL A 96 13.12 -12.41 -17.34
CA VAL A 96 13.93 -11.33 -17.90
C VAL A 96 13.76 -10.07 -17.06
N ALA A 97 14.87 -9.50 -16.58
CA ALA A 97 14.93 -8.16 -16.03
C ALA A 97 15.16 -7.18 -17.19
N MET A 98 14.10 -6.47 -17.58
CA MET A 98 14.11 -5.59 -18.76
C MET A 98 14.63 -4.20 -18.40
N ALA A 99 15.49 -3.64 -19.25
CA ALA A 99 15.97 -2.26 -19.11
C ALA A 99 14.81 -1.25 -19.11
N ALA A 100 13.79 -1.50 -19.92
CA ALA A 100 12.59 -0.65 -20.00
C ALA A 100 11.83 -0.55 -18.66
N ASP A 101 11.95 -1.57 -17.80
CA ASP A 101 11.31 -1.66 -16.49
C ASP A 101 12.33 -1.43 -15.34
N GLY A 102 13.40 -0.67 -15.60
CA GLY A 102 14.45 -0.39 -14.61
C GLY A 102 15.12 -1.64 -14.07
N HIS A 103 15.15 -2.72 -14.84
CA HIS A 103 15.66 -4.04 -14.46
C HIS A 103 14.94 -4.68 -13.28
N SER A 104 13.69 -4.29 -13.02
CA SER A 104 12.81 -4.96 -12.07
C SER A 104 12.23 -6.24 -12.64
N VAL A 105 11.88 -7.16 -11.76
CA VAL A 105 11.24 -8.43 -12.06
C VAL A 105 9.94 -8.51 -11.26
N HIS A 106 8.84 -8.73 -11.94
CA HIS A 106 7.53 -9.04 -11.37
C HIS A 106 7.14 -10.42 -11.86
N LEU A 107 7.37 -11.44 -11.04
CA LEU A 107 7.14 -12.82 -11.39
C LEU A 107 5.87 -13.33 -10.69
N GLU A 108 4.80 -13.47 -11.46
CA GLU A 108 3.56 -14.06 -10.97
C GLU A 108 3.68 -15.59 -10.95
N ILE A 109 3.63 -16.14 -9.74
CA ILE A 109 3.67 -17.58 -9.49
C ILE A 109 2.26 -18.12 -9.33
N SER A 110 2.00 -19.28 -9.91
CA SER A 110 0.73 -20.03 -9.78
C SER A 110 0.98 -21.54 -9.69
N GLY A 111 -0.09 -22.28 -9.33
CA GLY A 111 -0.04 -23.74 -9.25
C GLY A 111 0.63 -24.30 -7.99
N LEU A 112 0.83 -23.47 -6.97
CA LEU A 112 1.29 -23.90 -5.66
C LEU A 112 0.09 -24.34 -4.78
N PRO A 113 0.28 -25.31 -3.85
CA PRO A 113 -0.78 -25.69 -2.93
C PRO A 113 -1.13 -24.57 -1.94
N PRO A 114 -2.43 -24.41 -1.56
CA PRO A 114 -2.90 -23.36 -0.67
C PRO A 114 -2.45 -23.55 0.79
N GLY A 115 -2.34 -22.41 1.50
CA GLY A 115 -2.03 -22.38 2.93
C GLY A 115 -0.65 -22.95 3.26
N ARG A 116 0.34 -22.71 2.42
CA ARG A 116 1.70 -23.24 2.55
C ARG A 116 2.75 -22.16 2.53
N GLU A 117 3.80 -22.34 3.32
CA GLU A 117 5.00 -21.52 3.34
C GLU A 117 5.98 -21.98 2.27
N PHE A 118 6.65 -21.01 1.65
CA PHE A 118 7.67 -21.20 0.63
C PHE A 118 8.85 -20.25 0.84
N TYR A 119 10.00 -20.65 0.29
CA TYR A 119 11.23 -19.89 0.21
C TYR A 119 11.59 -19.69 -1.26
N TYR A 120 12.07 -18.50 -1.60
CA TYR A 120 12.43 -18.19 -2.98
C TYR A 120 13.74 -17.40 -3.06
N ARG A 121 14.40 -17.51 -4.21
CA ARG A 121 15.60 -16.72 -4.54
C ARG A 121 15.73 -16.57 -6.04
N PHE A 122 16.52 -15.57 -6.44
CA PHE A 122 16.90 -15.31 -7.81
C PHE A 122 18.41 -15.52 -8.00
N ARG A 123 18.82 -15.76 -9.26
CA ARG A 123 20.23 -15.85 -9.65
C ARG A 123 20.49 -15.03 -10.90
N ALA A 124 21.59 -14.28 -10.94
CA ALA A 124 22.09 -13.53 -12.07
C ALA A 124 23.57 -13.90 -12.29
N GLY A 125 23.85 -14.75 -13.26
CA GLY A 125 25.17 -15.37 -13.43
C GLY A 125 25.58 -16.16 -12.19
N ASP A 126 26.73 -15.81 -11.59
CA ASP A 126 27.29 -16.47 -10.41
C ASP A 126 26.72 -15.92 -9.09
N HIS A 127 25.96 -14.82 -9.13
CA HIS A 127 25.39 -14.16 -7.96
C HIS A 127 24.01 -14.73 -7.59
N VAL A 128 23.72 -14.78 -6.29
CA VAL A 128 22.45 -15.23 -5.71
C VAL A 128 21.88 -14.10 -4.87
N SER A 129 20.59 -13.86 -5.00
CA SER A 129 19.86 -12.90 -4.16
C SER A 129 19.79 -13.36 -2.70
N PRO A 130 19.41 -12.49 -1.76
CA PRO A 130 18.87 -12.92 -0.47
C PRO A 130 17.76 -13.96 -0.66
N ILE A 131 17.50 -14.76 0.38
CA ILE A 131 16.37 -15.70 0.41
C ILE A 131 15.16 -14.94 0.94
N GLY A 132 14.06 -14.97 0.18
CA GLY A 132 12.77 -14.50 0.65
C GLY A 132 11.92 -15.67 1.17
N ARG A 133 11.10 -15.38 2.17
CA ARG A 133 10.05 -16.24 2.70
C ARG A 133 8.69 -15.69 2.26
N THR A 134 7.80 -16.55 1.85
CA THR A 134 6.46 -16.19 1.39
C THR A 134 5.48 -17.32 1.68
N TRP A 135 4.21 -17.14 1.37
CA TRP A 135 3.19 -18.17 1.56
C TRP A 135 2.00 -17.96 0.62
N THR A 136 1.29 -19.06 0.31
CA THR A 136 0.01 -19.03 -0.41
C THR A 136 -1.13 -18.86 0.59
N ALA A 137 -2.12 -18.03 0.26
CA ALA A 137 -3.31 -17.86 1.08
C ALA A 137 -4.06 -19.20 1.23
N HIS A 138 -4.86 -19.31 2.26
CA HIS A 138 -5.80 -20.41 2.40
C HIS A 138 -6.88 -20.32 1.31
N ALA A 139 -7.31 -21.46 0.78
CA ALA A 139 -8.38 -21.51 -0.22
C ALA A 139 -9.74 -21.08 0.38
N SER A 140 -10.63 -20.58 -0.48
CA SER A 140 -12.05 -20.39 -0.12
C SER A 140 -12.65 -21.68 0.41
N GLY A 141 -13.51 -21.59 1.42
CA GLY A 141 -14.07 -22.73 2.14
C GLY A 141 -13.17 -23.24 3.27
N SER A 142 -12.00 -22.65 3.50
CA SER A 142 -11.14 -22.97 4.62
C SER A 142 -10.94 -21.77 5.56
N MET A 143 -10.98 -22.03 6.87
CA MET A 143 -10.77 -21.03 7.90
C MET A 143 -9.37 -21.20 8.49
N GLN A 144 -8.49 -20.23 8.27
CA GLN A 144 -7.23 -20.22 9.02
C GLN A 144 -7.46 -19.73 10.45
N SER A 145 -6.67 -20.24 11.40
CA SER A 145 -6.87 -19.95 12.82
C SER A 145 -6.56 -18.50 13.18
N ILE A 146 -5.53 -17.94 12.57
CA ILE A 146 -5.04 -16.60 12.87
C ILE A 146 -4.23 -16.03 11.71
N LEU A 147 -4.31 -14.71 11.50
CA LEU A 147 -3.45 -13.96 10.60
C LEU A 147 -2.88 -12.74 11.34
N ARG A 148 -1.54 -12.62 11.38
CA ARG A 148 -0.82 -11.51 12.00
C ARG A 148 -0.43 -10.51 10.94
N ILE A 149 -0.99 -9.32 11.01
CA ILE A 149 -0.79 -8.26 10.04
C ILE A 149 -0.09 -7.09 10.72
N SER A 150 0.96 -6.56 10.10
CA SER A 150 1.53 -5.27 10.49
C SER A 150 1.14 -4.22 9.45
N VAL A 151 0.73 -3.04 9.92
CA VAL A 151 0.30 -1.92 9.06
C VAL A 151 1.24 -0.75 9.27
N ALA A 152 1.86 -0.26 8.21
CA ALA A 152 2.83 0.81 8.20
C ALA A 152 2.45 1.90 7.19
N SER A 153 2.94 3.12 7.39
CA SER A 153 2.89 4.23 6.45
C SER A 153 3.99 5.26 6.74
N CYS A 154 4.22 6.18 5.83
CA CYS A 154 4.96 7.42 6.09
C CYS A 154 6.39 7.19 6.60
N GLN A 155 7.21 6.54 5.78
CA GLN A 155 8.58 6.15 6.14
C GLN A 155 9.66 7.10 5.59
N HIS A 156 9.64 8.38 5.95
CA HIS A 156 10.62 9.35 5.45
C HIS A 156 12.06 8.95 5.84
N TYR A 157 12.86 8.53 4.86
CA TYR A 157 14.22 8.00 5.06
C TYR A 157 15.12 8.93 5.88
N GLU A 158 15.09 10.22 5.57
CA GLU A 158 15.96 11.21 6.23
C GLU A 158 15.57 11.51 7.67
N GLN A 159 14.34 11.18 8.10
CA GLN A 159 13.85 11.56 9.44
C GLN A 159 14.09 10.52 10.51
N GLY A 160 14.57 9.31 10.16
CA GLY A 160 14.89 8.29 11.16
C GLY A 160 15.28 6.93 10.59
N TYR A 161 15.52 5.98 11.50
CA TYR A 161 15.83 4.60 11.19
C TYR A 161 14.57 3.72 11.23
N PHE A 162 14.51 2.70 10.40
CA PHE A 162 13.34 1.86 10.17
C PHE A 162 13.15 0.73 11.22
N HIS A 163 13.28 1.06 12.51
CA HIS A 163 13.19 0.10 13.62
C HIS A 163 11.87 -0.68 13.66
N ALA A 164 10.78 -0.07 13.18
CA ALA A 164 9.47 -0.70 13.10
C ALA A 164 9.53 -2.03 12.33
N TYR A 165 10.27 -2.08 11.23
CA TYR A 165 10.37 -3.29 10.41
C TYR A 165 11.11 -4.43 11.12
N ARG A 166 12.19 -4.14 11.85
CA ARG A 166 12.84 -5.14 12.70
C ARG A 166 11.90 -5.74 13.73
N ASP A 167 11.09 -4.90 14.37
CA ASP A 167 10.13 -5.37 15.38
C ASP A 167 8.99 -6.17 14.73
N MET A 168 8.47 -5.77 13.56
CA MET A 168 7.48 -6.53 12.78
C MET A 168 7.98 -7.94 12.46
N VAL A 169 9.24 -8.07 12.01
CA VAL A 169 9.89 -9.36 11.74
C VAL A 169 10.02 -10.18 13.01
N SER A 170 10.52 -9.58 14.09
CA SER A 170 10.74 -10.28 15.37
C SER A 170 9.44 -10.78 16.01
N ARG A 171 8.30 -10.08 15.79
CA ARG A 171 6.97 -10.48 16.25
C ARG A 171 6.25 -11.45 15.29
N GLY A 172 6.90 -11.85 14.20
CA GLY A 172 6.42 -12.86 13.28
C GLY A 172 5.20 -12.39 12.48
N SER A 173 5.29 -11.24 11.82
CA SER A 173 4.25 -10.79 10.89
C SER A 173 4.08 -11.81 9.75
N ASP A 174 2.84 -12.17 9.47
CA ASP A 174 2.48 -13.04 8.34
C ASP A 174 2.27 -12.20 7.07
N LEU A 175 1.85 -10.94 7.22
CA LEU A 175 1.58 -9.99 6.14
C LEU A 175 1.94 -8.58 6.60
N ILE A 176 2.52 -7.77 5.71
CA ILE A 176 2.68 -6.34 5.92
C ILE A 176 1.80 -5.57 4.93
N ILE A 177 1.05 -4.60 5.44
CA ILE A 177 0.29 -3.64 4.63
C ILE A 177 1.00 -2.29 4.74
N HIS A 178 1.32 -1.68 3.58
CA HIS A 178 1.85 -0.32 3.54
C HIS A 178 0.85 0.62 2.88
N LEU A 179 0.45 1.64 3.62
CA LEU A 179 -0.67 2.52 3.26
C LEU A 179 -0.25 3.84 2.58
N GLY A 180 0.94 3.87 1.99
CA GLY A 180 1.44 5.04 1.28
C GLY A 180 2.55 5.79 2.01
N ASP A 181 3.14 6.77 1.32
CA ASP A 181 4.37 7.46 1.71
C ASP A 181 5.55 6.48 1.93
N TYR A 182 5.67 5.56 1.00
CA TYR A 182 6.80 4.63 1.00
C TYR A 182 8.12 5.33 0.69
N ILE A 183 8.09 6.36 -0.15
CA ILE A 183 9.18 7.33 -0.32
C ILE A 183 8.65 8.75 -0.06
N TYR A 184 9.56 9.70 0.00
CA TYR A 184 9.27 11.13 -0.05
C TYR A 184 10.05 11.74 -1.20
N GLU A 185 9.37 12.46 -2.10
CA GLU A 185 9.95 13.11 -3.27
C GLU A 185 10.86 14.28 -2.90
N GLY A 186 10.52 14.94 -1.80
CA GLY A 186 11.28 16.05 -1.23
C GLY A 186 12.33 15.62 -0.21
N ASN A 187 12.97 16.61 0.41
CA ASN A 187 14.01 16.45 1.43
C ASN A 187 13.63 17.16 2.72
N THR A 188 14.15 16.67 3.86
CA THR A 188 14.00 17.37 5.13
C THR A 188 15.14 18.36 5.36
N ALA A 189 14.84 19.48 6.03
CA ALA A 189 15.83 20.51 6.37
C ALA A 189 16.89 20.01 7.40
N THR A 190 16.54 18.99 8.20
CA THR A 190 17.40 18.51 9.30
C THR A 190 17.45 16.98 9.29
N PRO A 191 18.17 16.39 8.32
CA PRO A 191 18.22 14.93 8.18
C PRO A 191 18.94 14.26 9.35
N VAL A 192 18.45 13.09 9.76
CA VAL A 192 19.14 12.14 10.65
C VAL A 192 20.16 11.36 9.84
N ARG A 193 19.76 10.98 8.62
CA ARG A 193 20.59 10.32 7.62
C ARG A 193 20.21 10.89 6.24
N ALA A 194 21.21 11.25 5.45
CA ALA A 194 20.96 11.81 4.12
C ALA A 194 20.77 10.68 3.09
N HIS A 195 19.92 10.92 2.11
CA HIS A 195 19.96 10.19 0.84
C HIS A 195 20.72 11.00 -0.23
N ASP A 196 20.84 10.45 -1.43
CA ASP A 196 21.76 10.85 -2.50
C ASP A 196 21.60 12.26 -3.05
N SER A 197 20.43 12.86 -2.90
CA SER A 197 20.08 14.09 -3.61
C SER A 197 19.35 15.07 -2.70
N ASN A 198 19.73 16.34 -2.78
CA ASN A 198 19.03 17.44 -2.12
C ASN A 198 17.99 18.10 -3.05
N VAL A 199 17.53 17.36 -4.08
CA VAL A 199 16.59 17.85 -5.08
C VAL A 199 15.33 17.01 -5.02
N GLU A 200 14.18 17.66 -5.15
CA GLU A 200 12.87 17.01 -5.29
C GLU A 200 12.85 16.12 -6.55
N CYS A 201 12.24 14.93 -6.43
CA CYS A 201 12.11 14.00 -7.55
C CYS A 201 11.13 14.54 -8.61
N LYS A 202 11.58 14.61 -9.88
CA LYS A 202 10.75 15.04 -11.02
C LYS A 202 10.90 14.15 -12.24
N THR A 203 12.02 13.47 -12.38
CA THR A 203 12.29 12.57 -13.50
C THR A 203 12.24 11.10 -13.08
N LEU A 204 12.09 10.19 -14.05
CA LEU A 204 12.15 8.75 -13.78
C LEU A 204 13.44 8.35 -13.07
N ALA A 205 14.57 8.95 -13.45
CA ALA A 205 15.87 8.67 -12.83
C ALA A 205 15.91 9.12 -11.36
N ASP A 206 15.28 10.27 -11.03
CA ASP A 206 15.23 10.75 -9.64
C ASP A 206 14.40 9.80 -8.78
N TYR A 207 13.19 9.42 -9.24
CA TYR A 207 12.33 8.49 -8.50
C TYR A 207 12.98 7.10 -8.37
N ARG A 208 13.58 6.53 -9.44
CA ARG A 208 14.29 5.24 -9.38
C ARG A 208 15.41 5.25 -8.36
N ARG A 209 16.20 6.31 -8.30
CA ARG A 209 17.29 6.50 -7.35
C ARG A 209 16.75 6.67 -5.93
N ARG A 210 15.68 7.47 -5.74
CA ARG A 210 15.03 7.64 -4.44
C ARG A 210 14.52 6.30 -3.90
N TYR A 211 13.83 5.49 -4.71
CA TYR A 211 13.42 4.14 -4.33
C TYR A 211 14.61 3.24 -4.03
N ALA A 212 15.69 3.31 -4.79
CA ALA A 212 16.88 2.48 -4.56
C ALA A 212 17.50 2.75 -3.18
N TRP A 213 17.60 4.01 -2.74
CA TRP A 213 18.07 4.36 -1.40
C TRP A 213 17.19 3.79 -0.29
N TYR A 214 15.88 3.90 -0.41
CA TYR A 214 14.95 3.31 0.56
C TYR A 214 15.07 1.78 0.56
N ARG A 215 15.05 1.15 -0.60
CA ARG A 215 15.15 -0.30 -0.76
C ARG A 215 16.49 -0.88 -0.33
N ALA A 216 17.56 -0.08 -0.30
CA ALA A 216 18.88 -0.47 0.20
C ALA A 216 18.95 -0.51 1.74
N ASP A 217 17.97 0.03 2.47
CA ASP A 217 17.94 -0.06 3.93
C ASP A 217 17.81 -1.53 4.38
N PRO A 218 18.74 -2.03 5.23
CA PRO A 218 18.79 -3.46 5.59
C PRO A 218 17.56 -3.91 6.39
N LEU A 219 16.96 -3.03 7.21
CA LEU A 219 15.78 -3.38 8.02
C LEU A 219 14.52 -3.50 7.13
N LEU A 220 14.43 -2.63 6.12
CA LEU A 220 13.36 -2.68 5.13
C LEU A 220 13.50 -3.91 4.22
N GLN A 221 14.74 -4.26 3.82
CA GLN A 221 15.00 -5.48 3.06
C GLN A 221 14.63 -6.74 3.85
N GLU A 222 14.99 -6.79 5.13
CA GLU A 222 14.63 -7.91 6.01
C GLU A 222 13.11 -8.10 6.08
N ALA A 223 12.36 -7.01 6.24
CA ALA A 223 10.90 -7.05 6.30
C ALA A 223 10.27 -7.50 4.96
N HIS A 224 10.79 -7.03 3.82
CA HIS A 224 10.33 -7.46 2.50
C HIS A 224 10.65 -8.94 2.21
N ALA A 225 11.78 -9.41 2.69
CA ALA A 225 12.16 -10.83 2.56
C ALA A 225 11.39 -11.74 3.52
N HIS A 226 10.85 -11.21 4.62
CA HIS A 226 10.22 -11.98 5.68
C HIS A 226 8.84 -12.52 5.34
N CYS A 227 7.98 -11.72 4.70
CA CYS A 227 6.60 -12.08 4.38
C CYS A 227 6.05 -11.28 3.18
N PRO A 228 4.89 -11.69 2.61
CA PRO A 228 4.23 -10.92 1.56
C PRO A 228 3.79 -9.53 2.03
N TRP A 229 3.70 -8.60 1.05
CA TRP A 229 3.21 -7.25 1.26
C TRP A 229 1.97 -6.97 0.40
N LEU A 230 1.06 -6.14 0.92
CA LEU A 230 0.06 -5.41 0.17
C LEU A 230 0.39 -3.93 0.29
N VAL A 231 0.34 -3.20 -0.81
CA VAL A 231 0.75 -1.80 -0.83
C VAL A 231 -0.27 -0.93 -1.57
N THR A 232 -0.44 0.30 -1.11
CA THR A 232 -1.02 1.39 -1.87
C THR A 232 -0.10 2.59 -1.79
N HIS A 233 -0.22 3.54 -2.71
CA HIS A 233 0.47 4.82 -2.59
C HIS A 233 -0.41 5.84 -1.84
N ASP A 234 0.22 6.91 -1.38
CA ASP A 234 -0.44 8.15 -1.01
C ASP A 234 0.11 9.30 -1.91
N ASP A 235 0.39 10.45 -1.42
CA ASP A 235 0.84 11.58 -2.24
C ASP A 235 2.35 11.61 -2.48
N HIS A 236 3.16 11.32 -1.47
CA HIS A 236 4.62 11.47 -1.54
C HIS A 236 5.35 10.49 -2.47
N GLU A 237 4.67 9.47 -2.97
CA GLU A 237 5.19 8.67 -4.08
C GLU A 237 5.25 9.47 -5.40
N LEU A 238 4.55 10.62 -5.46
CA LEU A 238 4.52 11.54 -6.60
C LEU A 238 4.81 12.99 -6.18
N ASP A 239 3.88 13.65 -5.49
CA ASP A 239 3.89 15.08 -5.18
C ASP A 239 2.92 15.37 -4.03
N ASN A 240 3.38 16.06 -2.98
CA ASN A 240 2.57 16.35 -1.81
C ASN A 240 1.19 16.88 -2.16
N ASP A 241 0.15 16.39 -1.47
CA ASP A 241 -1.25 16.81 -1.57
C ASP A 241 -1.85 16.84 -2.99
N TYR A 242 -1.30 16.11 -3.97
CA TYR A 242 -1.87 16.09 -5.32
C TYR A 242 -3.28 15.45 -5.34
N ALA A 243 -4.08 15.87 -6.31
CA ALA A 243 -5.42 15.31 -6.53
C ALA A 243 -5.62 15.02 -8.02
N ASP A 244 -5.79 13.73 -8.36
CA ASP A 244 -5.86 13.28 -9.75
C ASP A 244 -4.70 13.85 -10.59
N LEU A 245 -4.96 14.58 -11.63
CA LEU A 245 -3.97 15.25 -12.48
C LEU A 245 -3.69 16.70 -12.06
N GLN A 246 -4.00 17.06 -10.82
CA GLN A 246 -3.75 18.40 -10.30
C GLN A 246 -2.59 18.40 -9.29
N SER A 247 -1.50 19.09 -9.64
CA SER A 247 -0.41 19.38 -8.70
C SER A 247 -0.87 20.37 -7.62
N GLU A 248 -0.34 20.23 -6.41
CA GLU A 248 -0.46 21.24 -5.35
C GLU A 248 0.15 22.58 -5.78
N ASN A 249 1.22 22.56 -6.58
CA ASN A 249 1.87 23.73 -7.14
C ASN A 249 1.33 24.09 -8.53
N PRO A 250 0.54 25.18 -8.71
CA PRO A 250 0.02 25.56 -10.02
C PRO A 250 1.08 25.79 -11.10
N ALA A 251 2.32 26.14 -10.72
CA ALA A 251 3.41 26.35 -11.67
C ALA A 251 3.87 25.05 -12.36
N GLU A 252 3.62 23.89 -11.75
CA GLU A 252 4.01 22.57 -12.25
C GLU A 252 2.90 21.87 -13.04
N GLN A 253 1.72 22.47 -13.10
CA GLN A 253 0.52 21.87 -13.69
C GLN A 253 0.70 21.39 -15.13
N ALA A 254 1.46 22.12 -15.94
CA ALA A 254 1.61 21.80 -17.38
C ALA A 254 2.31 20.45 -17.61
N GLU A 255 3.22 20.06 -16.72
CA GLU A 255 4.04 18.84 -16.85
C GLU A 255 3.58 17.75 -15.87
N PHE A 256 2.56 18.00 -15.07
CA PHE A 256 2.18 17.12 -13.97
C PHE A 256 1.77 15.71 -14.41
N ALA A 257 1.03 15.58 -15.52
CA ALA A 257 0.67 14.26 -16.06
C ALA A 257 1.90 13.44 -16.48
N ALA A 258 2.93 14.10 -17.02
CA ALA A 258 4.19 13.44 -17.37
C ALA A 258 4.98 13.04 -16.11
N ARG A 259 5.01 13.92 -15.08
CA ARG A 259 5.61 13.62 -13.77
C ARG A 259 4.91 12.42 -13.12
N ARG A 260 3.55 12.38 -13.14
CA ARG A 260 2.78 11.25 -12.60
C ARG A 260 3.12 9.93 -13.32
N ALA A 261 3.24 9.96 -14.64
CA ALA A 261 3.60 8.76 -15.41
C ALA A 261 4.95 8.17 -14.99
N VAL A 262 5.98 9.00 -14.81
CA VAL A 262 7.32 8.51 -14.42
C VAL A 262 7.39 8.12 -12.94
N ALA A 263 6.65 8.79 -12.06
CA ALA A 263 6.56 8.45 -10.64
C ALA A 263 5.88 7.08 -10.46
N TYR A 264 4.75 6.84 -11.13
CA TYR A 264 4.05 5.56 -11.08
C TYR A 264 4.85 4.42 -11.71
N GLN A 265 5.59 4.70 -12.79
CA GLN A 265 6.54 3.74 -13.36
C GLN A 265 7.58 3.33 -12.32
N ALA A 266 8.19 4.29 -11.63
CA ALA A 266 9.18 4.00 -10.59
C ALA A 266 8.55 3.29 -9.38
N TYR A 267 7.33 3.65 -8.98
CA TYR A 267 6.59 2.97 -7.91
C TYR A 267 6.39 1.49 -8.26
N TRP A 268 5.81 1.20 -9.41
CA TRP A 268 5.60 -0.18 -9.86
C TRP A 268 6.91 -0.95 -9.94
N GLU A 269 7.98 -0.37 -10.50
CA GLU A 269 9.30 -1.00 -10.61
C GLU A 269 9.90 -1.41 -9.26
N ASN A 270 9.48 -0.80 -8.15
CA ASN A 270 10.08 -1.03 -6.82
C ASN A 270 9.15 -1.71 -5.81
N MET A 271 7.89 -1.94 -6.16
CA MET A 271 6.91 -2.62 -5.31
C MET A 271 6.59 -4.03 -5.82
N PRO A 272 6.31 -5.01 -4.95
CA PRO A 272 5.94 -6.37 -5.36
C PRO A 272 4.50 -6.44 -5.89
N LEU A 273 4.19 -5.59 -6.87
CA LEU A 273 2.88 -5.45 -7.51
C LEU A 273 2.68 -6.47 -8.65
N PRO A 274 1.44 -6.90 -8.92
CA PRO A 274 1.15 -7.75 -10.07
C PRO A 274 1.36 -7.02 -11.39
N LEU A 275 1.52 -7.78 -12.47
CA LEU A 275 1.67 -7.23 -13.82
C LEU A 275 0.47 -6.40 -14.27
N SER A 276 -0.73 -6.71 -13.77
CA SER A 276 -1.95 -5.94 -14.04
C SER A 276 -1.90 -4.50 -13.49
N ALA A 277 -1.04 -4.22 -12.51
CA ALA A 277 -0.82 -2.89 -11.97
C ALA A 277 0.25 -2.09 -12.72
N LYS A 278 0.88 -2.65 -13.77
CA LYS A 278 1.88 -1.92 -14.57
C LYS A 278 1.26 -0.65 -15.16
N PRO A 279 1.85 0.53 -14.92
CA PRO A 279 1.29 1.79 -15.39
C PRO A 279 1.15 1.88 -16.91
N GLN A 280 0.14 2.58 -17.36
CA GLN A 280 -0.08 2.96 -18.74
C GLN A 280 -0.12 4.48 -18.86
N GLY A 281 1.06 5.09 -19.05
CA GLY A 281 1.19 6.54 -18.93
C GLY A 281 0.97 7.00 -17.49
N PRO A 282 0.12 8.01 -17.24
CA PRO A 282 -0.15 8.51 -15.89
C PRO A 282 -1.10 7.65 -15.07
N ASP A 283 -1.65 6.56 -15.61
CA ASP A 283 -2.68 5.75 -14.95
C ASP A 283 -2.13 4.38 -14.52
N MET A 284 -2.56 3.91 -13.33
CA MET A 284 -2.17 2.63 -12.76
C MET A 284 -3.38 1.95 -12.10
N ALA A 285 -3.59 0.66 -12.36
CA ALA A 285 -4.64 -0.12 -11.72
C ALA A 285 -4.15 -0.62 -10.35
N LEU A 286 -4.34 0.18 -9.29
CA LEU A 286 -3.79 -0.12 -7.97
C LEU A 286 -4.81 -0.68 -6.99
N TYR A 287 -6.07 -0.18 -6.99
CA TYR A 287 -7.06 -0.72 -6.06
C TYR A 287 -7.42 -2.17 -6.39
N MET A 288 -7.41 -3.03 -5.39
CA MET A 288 -7.65 -4.46 -5.56
C MET A 288 -8.02 -5.14 -4.24
N SER A 289 -8.65 -6.33 -4.34
CA SER A 289 -8.98 -7.18 -3.20
C SER A 289 -8.12 -8.43 -3.16
N ARG A 290 -7.82 -8.90 -1.92
CA ARG A 290 -7.22 -10.21 -1.66
C ARG A 290 -7.97 -10.93 -0.55
N GLN A 291 -8.26 -12.20 -0.79
CA GLN A 291 -8.97 -13.07 0.16
C GLN A 291 -8.02 -14.08 0.78
N PHE A 292 -8.15 -14.29 2.08
CA PHE A 292 -7.36 -15.20 2.90
C PHE A 292 -8.29 -16.24 3.53
N GLY A 293 -8.59 -17.30 2.76
CA GLY A 293 -9.62 -18.26 3.13
C GLY A 293 -10.97 -17.60 3.37
N ASP A 294 -11.73 -18.15 4.32
CA ASP A 294 -12.98 -17.54 4.78
C ASP A 294 -12.77 -16.56 5.97
N LEU A 295 -11.52 -16.41 6.42
CA LEU A 295 -11.21 -15.52 7.54
C LEU A 295 -11.30 -14.05 7.18
N LEU A 296 -10.67 -13.64 6.06
CA LEU A 296 -10.41 -12.22 5.83
C LEU A 296 -10.39 -11.88 4.33
N ALA A 297 -11.03 -10.77 3.96
CA ALA A 297 -10.78 -10.04 2.73
C ALA A 297 -10.12 -8.69 3.05
N ILE A 298 -9.12 -8.30 2.26
CA ILE A 298 -8.47 -7.00 2.33
C ILE A 298 -8.70 -6.29 1.01
N HIS A 299 -9.30 -5.10 1.09
CA HIS A 299 -9.58 -4.22 -0.03
C HIS A 299 -8.62 -3.05 0.05
N MET A 300 -7.59 -3.03 -0.81
CA MET A 300 -6.67 -1.90 -0.93
C MET A 300 -7.30 -0.85 -1.82
N LEU A 301 -7.34 0.40 -1.37
CA LEU A 301 -7.97 1.52 -2.06
C LEU A 301 -6.88 2.48 -2.59
N ASP A 302 -7.26 3.24 -3.61
CA ASP A 302 -6.47 4.31 -4.21
C ASP A 302 -7.24 5.62 -4.08
N GLU A 303 -6.72 6.53 -3.29
CA GLU A 303 -7.40 7.76 -2.93
C GLU A 303 -6.83 8.99 -3.65
N ARG A 304 -5.80 8.81 -4.46
CA ARG A 304 -5.12 9.93 -5.11
C ARG A 304 -5.47 10.05 -6.59
N GLN A 305 -5.53 8.94 -7.34
CA GLN A 305 -5.70 8.99 -8.79
C GLN A 305 -7.06 9.50 -9.25
N TYR A 306 -8.10 9.37 -8.42
CA TYR A 306 -9.50 9.57 -8.83
C TYR A 306 -10.22 10.64 -8.02
N ARG A 307 -9.53 11.28 -7.08
CA ARG A 307 -10.17 12.25 -6.18
C ARG A 307 -10.48 13.56 -6.87
N SER A 308 -11.60 14.17 -6.47
CA SER A 308 -11.86 15.57 -6.77
C SER A 308 -10.78 16.46 -6.14
N PRO A 309 -10.37 17.56 -6.76
CA PRO A 309 -9.46 18.51 -6.12
C PRO A 309 -9.96 18.95 -4.74
N GLN A 310 -9.06 19.26 -3.81
CA GLN A 310 -9.42 19.73 -2.47
C GLN A 310 -10.31 20.97 -2.52
N ALA A 311 -11.33 21.04 -1.66
CA ALA A 311 -12.26 22.14 -1.62
C ALA A 311 -11.62 23.40 -1.05
N CYS A 312 -11.92 24.56 -1.63
CA CYS A 312 -11.51 25.89 -1.14
C CYS A 312 -10.00 26.00 -0.86
N PRO A 313 -9.14 25.70 -1.83
CA PRO A 313 -7.69 25.82 -1.66
C PRO A 313 -7.29 27.25 -1.33
N GLN A 314 -6.17 27.43 -0.64
CA GLN A 314 -5.64 28.75 -0.29
C GLN A 314 -4.52 29.15 -1.24
N PRO A 315 -4.77 30.08 -2.19
CA PRO A 315 -3.74 30.56 -3.10
C PRO A 315 -2.48 31.07 -2.38
N PRO A 316 -1.27 30.92 -2.96
CA PRO A 316 -1.02 30.47 -4.33
C PRO A 316 -1.03 28.95 -4.53
N ARG A 317 -1.07 28.16 -3.45
CA ARG A 317 -1.04 26.68 -3.51
C ARG A 317 -2.45 26.12 -3.65
N ARG A 318 -2.51 24.90 -4.17
CA ARG A 318 -3.65 23.97 -4.13
C ARG A 318 -3.35 22.91 -3.07
N GLY A 319 -4.09 21.87 -2.93
CA GLY A 319 -3.78 20.81 -1.97
C GLY A 319 -4.39 21.04 -0.59
N GLY A 320 -3.81 20.38 0.42
CA GLY A 320 -4.35 20.33 1.77
C GLY A 320 -4.31 21.68 2.50
N THR A 321 -5.45 22.03 3.07
CA THR A 321 -5.58 23.21 3.94
C THR A 321 -6.70 23.06 4.94
N ARG A 322 -6.68 23.89 5.98
CA ARG A 322 -7.79 23.98 6.93
C ARG A 322 -8.88 24.89 6.39
N VAL A 323 -10.07 24.34 6.22
CA VAL A 323 -11.23 25.08 5.73
C VAL A 323 -12.26 25.30 6.83
N ILE A 324 -12.82 26.53 6.88
CA ILE A 324 -14.01 26.83 7.67
C ILE A 324 -15.20 26.37 6.84
N VAL A 325 -15.85 25.30 7.26
CA VAL A 325 -16.90 24.59 6.51
C VAL A 325 -18.07 25.51 6.13
N GLU A 326 -18.46 26.43 7.02
CA GLU A 326 -19.54 27.38 6.79
C GLU A 326 -19.23 28.38 5.66
N GLN A 327 -17.94 28.58 5.34
CA GLN A 327 -17.45 29.52 4.33
C GLN A 327 -17.02 28.83 3.03
N CYS A 328 -17.09 27.50 2.96
CA CYS A 328 -16.66 26.71 1.81
C CYS A 328 -17.85 26.02 1.16
N ALA A 329 -18.40 26.60 0.09
CA ALA A 329 -19.53 26.02 -0.63
C ALA A 329 -19.18 24.69 -1.28
N ASP A 330 -18.00 24.60 -1.90
CA ASP A 330 -17.50 23.40 -2.59
C ASP A 330 -17.37 22.18 -1.67
N TRP A 331 -17.11 22.41 -0.36
CA TRP A 331 -17.05 21.33 0.62
C TRP A 331 -18.35 20.52 0.70
N ARG A 332 -19.51 21.14 0.40
CA ARG A 332 -20.83 20.52 0.45
C ARG A 332 -21.29 19.91 -0.86
N ASP A 333 -20.51 20.04 -1.92
CA ASP A 333 -20.87 19.51 -3.23
C ASP A 333 -21.05 17.97 -3.16
N PRO A 334 -22.24 17.42 -3.46
CA PRO A 334 -22.52 16.00 -3.35
C PRO A 334 -21.77 15.15 -4.38
N ASP A 335 -21.31 15.75 -5.48
CA ASP A 335 -20.66 15.04 -6.57
C ASP A 335 -19.14 14.85 -6.33
N ARG A 336 -18.61 15.48 -5.30
CA ARG A 336 -17.19 15.29 -4.94
C ARG A 336 -16.94 13.88 -4.43
N THR A 337 -15.80 13.33 -4.87
CA THR A 337 -15.37 11.98 -4.54
C THR A 337 -13.89 11.96 -4.14
N ILE A 338 -13.52 10.95 -3.35
CA ILE A 338 -12.11 10.63 -3.05
C ILE A 338 -11.64 9.37 -3.79
N LEU A 339 -12.56 8.45 -4.09
CA LEU A 339 -12.26 7.18 -4.77
C LEU A 339 -12.60 7.19 -6.26
N GLY A 340 -13.39 8.17 -6.73
CA GLY A 340 -14.01 8.11 -8.06
C GLY A 340 -15.16 7.10 -8.12
N SER A 341 -16.12 7.35 -9.02
CA SER A 341 -17.34 6.54 -9.12
C SER A 341 -17.08 5.07 -9.45
N ALA A 342 -16.09 4.79 -10.29
CA ALA A 342 -15.76 3.42 -10.68
C ALA A 342 -15.23 2.59 -9.49
N GLN A 343 -14.36 3.17 -8.67
CA GLN A 343 -13.83 2.48 -7.49
C GLN A 343 -14.89 2.39 -6.37
N GLU A 344 -15.75 3.43 -6.19
CA GLU A 344 -16.88 3.38 -5.25
C GLU A 344 -17.82 2.22 -5.62
N GLN A 345 -18.16 2.04 -6.90
CA GLN A 345 -18.98 0.93 -7.38
C GLN A 345 -18.28 -0.43 -7.19
N TRP A 346 -17.02 -0.54 -7.59
CA TRP A 346 -16.21 -1.75 -7.40
C TRP A 346 -16.19 -2.18 -5.93
N LEU A 347 -15.94 -1.25 -5.01
CA LEU A 347 -15.91 -1.57 -3.57
C LEU A 347 -17.29 -2.04 -3.07
N ALA A 348 -18.37 -1.41 -3.53
CA ALA A 348 -19.73 -1.84 -3.19
C ALA A 348 -19.98 -3.29 -3.63
N GLU A 349 -19.53 -3.67 -4.83
CA GLU A 349 -19.64 -5.05 -5.35
C GLU A 349 -18.79 -6.03 -4.54
N GLN A 350 -17.53 -5.65 -4.18
CA GLN A 350 -16.66 -6.48 -3.35
C GLN A 350 -17.31 -6.75 -1.98
N LEU A 351 -17.80 -5.73 -1.32
CA LEU A 351 -18.43 -5.86 0.00
C LEU A 351 -19.74 -6.65 -0.06
N ALA A 352 -20.59 -6.41 -1.07
CA ALA A 352 -21.85 -7.11 -1.24
C ALA A 352 -21.69 -8.61 -1.52
N THR A 353 -20.57 -9.01 -2.14
CA THR A 353 -20.30 -10.41 -2.50
C THR A 353 -19.38 -11.12 -1.50
N SER A 354 -18.77 -10.38 -0.57
CA SER A 354 -17.86 -10.95 0.42
C SER A 354 -18.54 -12.02 1.28
N LYS A 355 -17.83 -13.14 1.48
CA LYS A 355 -18.25 -14.24 2.37
C LYS A 355 -17.28 -14.42 3.54
N THR A 356 -16.27 -13.55 3.63
CA THR A 356 -15.27 -13.64 4.68
C THR A 356 -15.80 -13.13 6.02
N ARG A 357 -15.20 -13.60 7.09
CA ARG A 357 -15.54 -13.20 8.46
C ARG A 357 -15.19 -11.71 8.71
N TRP A 358 -14.07 -11.25 8.18
CA TRP A 358 -13.57 -9.88 8.31
C TRP A 358 -13.37 -9.23 6.95
N ASN A 359 -13.58 -7.93 6.87
CA ASN A 359 -13.32 -7.11 5.68
C ASN A 359 -12.49 -5.90 6.11
N LEU A 360 -11.20 -5.87 5.76
CA LEU A 360 -10.33 -4.72 6.02
C LEU A 360 -10.28 -3.84 4.77
N LEU A 361 -10.41 -2.52 4.97
CA LEU A 361 -10.30 -1.51 3.92
C LEU A 361 -9.02 -0.72 4.18
N GLY A 362 -7.97 -1.03 3.43
CA GLY A 362 -6.66 -0.36 3.54
C GLY A 362 -6.61 0.87 2.64
N GLN A 363 -6.32 2.03 3.23
CA GLN A 363 -6.32 3.31 2.53
C GLN A 363 -5.30 4.28 3.15
N GLY A 364 -4.88 5.32 2.41
CA GLY A 364 -3.79 6.21 2.81
C GLY A 364 -4.18 7.15 3.96
N VAL A 365 -5.26 7.90 3.82
CA VAL A 365 -5.58 9.07 4.65
C VAL A 365 -6.54 8.77 5.82
N VAL A 366 -6.73 9.73 6.72
CA VAL A 366 -7.63 9.60 7.88
C VAL A 366 -9.09 9.63 7.45
N PHE A 367 -9.88 8.62 7.87
CA PHE A 367 -11.32 8.57 7.66
C PHE A 367 -12.12 9.24 8.79
N THR A 368 -11.61 9.19 10.02
CA THR A 368 -12.25 9.78 11.20
C THR A 368 -12.43 11.28 11.03
N TRP A 369 -13.69 11.72 11.05
CA TRP A 369 -14.02 13.14 11.01
C TRP A 369 -13.81 13.78 12.39
N ILE A 370 -13.22 14.96 12.42
CA ILE A 370 -13.06 15.78 13.61
C ILE A 370 -13.23 17.26 13.27
N ASP A 371 -13.79 18.05 14.20
CA ASP A 371 -13.72 19.49 14.18
C ASP A 371 -12.47 19.95 14.93
N GLU A 372 -11.53 20.57 14.22
CA GLU A 372 -10.28 21.05 14.82
C GLU A 372 -10.45 22.36 15.61
N ASP A 373 -11.61 23.05 15.52
CA ASP A 373 -11.89 24.31 16.23
C ASP A 373 -12.89 24.05 17.39
N PRO A 374 -12.54 24.34 18.64
CA PRO A 374 -13.49 24.27 19.76
C PRO A 374 -14.52 25.43 19.77
N GLY A 375 -14.43 26.37 18.82
CA GLY A 375 -15.29 27.55 18.68
C GLY A 375 -16.62 27.25 17.96
N PRO A 376 -17.35 28.30 17.56
CA PRO A 376 -18.66 28.14 16.91
C PRO A 376 -18.58 27.79 15.43
N LYS A 377 -17.40 27.71 14.84
CA LYS A 377 -17.17 27.36 13.43
C LYS A 377 -16.58 25.96 13.35
N THR A 378 -16.91 25.24 12.27
CA THR A 378 -16.33 23.93 12.00
C THR A 378 -15.07 24.09 11.17
N LEU A 379 -13.94 23.62 11.68
CA LEU A 379 -12.64 23.65 11.01
C LEU A 379 -12.22 22.21 10.66
N ASN A 380 -12.04 21.93 9.36
CA ASN A 380 -11.60 20.62 8.90
C ASN A 380 -10.33 20.72 8.03
N TRP A 381 -9.51 19.65 8.06
CA TRP A 381 -8.47 19.41 7.08
C TRP A 381 -9.09 18.84 5.81
N ASN A 382 -8.90 19.51 4.66
CA ASN A 382 -9.62 19.19 3.42
C ASN A 382 -8.96 18.12 2.56
N ASP A 383 -7.78 17.62 2.91
CA ASP A 383 -7.10 16.55 2.16
C ASP A 383 -7.44 15.12 2.66
N SER A 384 -8.00 15.01 3.87
CA SER A 384 -8.56 13.76 4.41
C SER A 384 -10.03 13.57 4.01
N TRP A 385 -10.66 12.46 4.43
CA TRP A 385 -12.09 12.22 4.23
C TRP A 385 -13.00 13.32 4.81
N ALA A 386 -12.52 14.09 5.78
CA ALA A 386 -13.23 15.27 6.29
C ALA A 386 -13.44 16.35 5.23
N GLY A 387 -12.58 16.41 4.21
CA GLY A 387 -12.71 17.29 3.04
C GLY A 387 -13.72 16.82 1.99
N TYR A 388 -14.25 15.59 2.13
CA TYR A 388 -15.15 14.94 1.17
C TYR A 388 -16.38 14.33 1.88
N PRO A 389 -17.20 15.13 2.58
CA PRO A 389 -18.26 14.62 3.47
C PRO A 389 -19.31 13.80 2.75
N ALA A 390 -19.63 14.13 1.50
CA ALA A 390 -20.57 13.38 0.67
C ALA A 390 -20.02 11.99 0.32
N ALA A 391 -18.76 11.90 -0.10
CA ALA A 391 -18.08 10.64 -0.38
C ALA A 391 -17.94 9.78 0.88
N ARG A 392 -17.55 10.39 2.02
CA ARG A 392 -17.48 9.70 3.31
C ARG A 392 -18.82 9.10 3.71
N ARG A 393 -19.89 9.84 3.53
CA ARG A 393 -21.25 9.37 3.80
C ARG A 393 -21.64 8.20 2.88
N ARG A 394 -21.41 8.30 1.56
CA ARG A 394 -21.67 7.21 0.60
C ARG A 394 -20.89 5.94 0.97
N MET A 395 -19.61 6.07 1.37
CA MET A 395 -18.79 4.95 1.83
C MET A 395 -19.42 4.25 3.05
N LEU A 396 -19.84 5.01 4.06
CA LEU A 396 -20.47 4.45 5.26
C LEU A 396 -21.85 3.83 4.94
N GLU A 397 -22.64 4.42 4.06
CA GLU A 397 -23.90 3.87 3.60
C GLU A 397 -23.68 2.55 2.84
N THR A 398 -22.67 2.50 1.97
CA THR A 398 -22.24 1.27 1.28
C THR A 398 -21.84 0.18 2.27
N ILE A 399 -20.98 0.47 3.24
CA ILE A 399 -20.58 -0.47 4.28
C ILE A 399 -21.79 -0.96 5.08
N SER A 400 -22.70 -0.05 5.47
CA SER A 400 -23.87 -0.37 6.28
C SER A 400 -24.87 -1.28 5.58
N THR A 401 -25.00 -1.13 4.26
CA THR A 401 -26.02 -1.85 3.45
C THR A 401 -25.48 -3.07 2.72
N SER A 402 -24.15 -3.24 2.60
CA SER A 402 -23.52 -4.33 1.86
C SER A 402 -23.78 -5.73 2.43
N GLY A 403 -24.02 -5.83 3.73
CA GLY A 403 -24.08 -7.12 4.43
C GLY A 403 -22.71 -7.76 4.72
N ALA A 404 -21.60 -7.08 4.38
CA ALA A 404 -20.25 -7.55 4.71
C ALA A 404 -20.05 -7.67 6.23
N SER A 405 -19.45 -8.79 6.65
CA SER A 405 -19.17 -9.05 8.07
C SER A 405 -17.96 -8.25 8.54
N ASN A 406 -18.07 -7.66 9.73
CA ASN A 406 -16.98 -7.03 10.49
C ASN A 406 -16.07 -6.11 9.63
N PRO A 407 -16.59 -5.08 8.95
CA PRO A 407 -15.75 -4.14 8.21
C PRO A 407 -14.92 -3.29 9.17
N VAL A 408 -13.64 -3.06 8.83
CA VAL A 408 -12.70 -2.21 9.58
C VAL A 408 -11.86 -1.41 8.58
N ILE A 409 -11.72 -0.11 8.84
CA ILE A 409 -10.91 0.80 8.03
C ILE A 409 -9.51 0.89 8.63
N LEU A 410 -8.47 0.88 7.79
CA LEU A 410 -7.08 1.12 8.14
C LEU A 410 -6.64 2.40 7.45
N GLY A 411 -6.02 3.33 8.18
CA GLY A 411 -5.57 4.62 7.67
C GLY A 411 -4.12 4.95 8.03
N GLY A 412 -3.59 6.03 7.41
CA GLY A 412 -2.23 6.54 7.60
C GLY A 412 -2.17 8.08 7.54
N ASP A 413 -1.19 8.62 6.82
CA ASP A 413 -0.96 10.03 6.47
C ASP A 413 -0.68 10.98 7.64
N ILE A 414 -1.54 11.04 8.62
CA ILE A 414 -1.50 12.04 9.71
C ILE A 414 -0.27 11.95 10.65
N HIS A 415 0.55 10.91 10.53
CA HIS A 415 1.73 10.66 11.37
C HIS A 415 1.40 10.54 12.87
N ALA A 416 0.23 10.02 13.20
CA ALA A 416 -0.24 9.80 14.56
C ALA A 416 -1.09 8.53 14.63
N PHE A 417 -1.13 7.88 15.77
CA PHE A 417 -2.10 6.81 16.01
C PHE A 417 -3.47 7.39 16.31
N ILE A 418 -4.51 6.80 15.70
CA ILE A 418 -5.91 7.08 16.05
C ILE A 418 -6.67 5.75 16.08
N ALA A 419 -7.57 5.60 17.05
CA ALA A 419 -8.56 4.54 17.08
C ALA A 419 -9.93 5.15 17.31
N GLY A 420 -10.89 4.87 16.42
CA GLY A 420 -12.20 5.50 16.48
C GLY A 420 -13.32 4.72 15.80
N ASP A 421 -14.54 4.93 16.27
CA ASP A 421 -15.77 4.38 15.70
C ASP A 421 -16.40 5.35 14.72
N GLN A 422 -16.79 4.84 13.56
CA GLN A 422 -17.31 5.63 12.47
C GLN A 422 -18.83 5.56 12.39
N ARG A 423 -19.46 6.74 12.31
CA ARG A 423 -20.93 6.92 12.27
C ARG A 423 -21.32 7.68 11.01
N ILE A 424 -22.55 7.45 10.51
CA ILE A 424 -23.09 8.20 9.37
C ILE A 424 -23.07 9.71 9.66
N ASP A 425 -23.62 10.11 10.80
CA ASP A 425 -23.44 11.48 11.32
C ASP A 425 -22.38 11.47 12.41
N PRO A 426 -21.17 12.02 12.16
CA PRO A 426 -20.09 12.03 13.14
C PRO A 426 -20.34 12.99 14.31
N ARG A 427 -21.35 13.86 14.21
CA ARG A 427 -21.73 14.82 15.27
C ARG A 427 -22.88 14.34 16.14
N ASP A 428 -23.49 13.21 15.82
CA ASP A 428 -24.57 12.60 16.61
C ASP A 428 -24.07 11.32 17.30
N SER A 429 -23.87 11.38 18.60
CA SER A 429 -23.48 10.22 19.40
C SER A 429 -24.51 9.09 19.42
N LYS A 430 -25.77 9.35 19.01
CA LYS A 430 -26.84 8.37 18.88
C LYS A 430 -26.87 7.72 17.49
N SER A 431 -26.21 8.29 16.50
CA SER A 431 -26.06 7.67 15.19
C SER A 431 -25.37 6.31 15.33
N PRO A 432 -25.87 5.21 14.74
CA PRO A 432 -25.27 3.89 14.89
C PRO A 432 -23.82 3.84 14.43
N ILE A 433 -23.01 3.03 15.13
CA ILE A 433 -21.65 2.70 14.67
C ILE A 433 -21.77 1.80 13.43
N VAL A 434 -21.15 2.22 12.34
CA VAL A 434 -21.12 1.49 11.06
C VAL A 434 -19.87 0.62 10.96
N THR A 435 -18.73 1.18 11.30
CA THR A 435 -17.42 0.52 11.26
C THR A 435 -16.49 1.18 12.25
N SER A 436 -15.28 0.65 12.39
CA SER A 436 -14.21 1.26 13.19
C SER A 436 -13.00 1.52 12.32
N GLU A 437 -12.18 2.50 12.70
CA GLU A 437 -10.93 2.83 12.05
C GLU A 437 -9.76 2.69 13.02
N PHE A 438 -8.66 2.15 12.50
CA PHE A 438 -7.34 2.23 13.10
C PHE A 438 -6.40 2.96 12.15
N VAL A 439 -5.88 4.10 12.58
CA VAL A 439 -4.84 4.85 11.86
C VAL A 439 -3.49 4.48 12.45
N THR A 440 -2.56 4.05 11.59
CA THR A 440 -1.17 3.83 11.99
C THR A 440 -0.43 5.17 12.07
N THR A 441 0.52 5.29 13.00
CA THR A 441 1.47 6.40 12.96
C THR A 441 2.50 6.17 11.85
N SER A 442 3.31 7.17 11.57
CA SER A 442 4.43 7.06 10.63
C SER A 442 5.53 6.14 11.16
N VAL A 443 6.22 5.45 10.25
CA VAL A 443 7.44 4.69 10.58
C VAL A 443 8.55 5.65 11.05
N THR A 444 8.73 6.80 10.37
CA THR A 444 9.77 7.77 10.70
C THR A 444 9.38 9.23 10.55
N SER A 445 8.37 9.55 9.71
CA SER A 445 7.99 10.93 9.43
C SER A 445 7.58 11.70 10.70
N GLY A 446 7.92 12.98 10.75
CA GLY A 446 7.66 13.85 11.90
C GLY A 446 6.19 13.97 12.28
N PRO A 447 5.87 14.29 13.55
CA PRO A 447 4.49 14.32 14.02
C PRO A 447 3.70 15.52 13.49
N PRO A 448 2.36 15.45 13.42
CA PRO A 448 1.50 16.58 13.12
C PRO A 448 1.58 17.65 14.23
N PRO A 449 1.08 18.87 14.00
CA PRO A 449 0.98 19.87 15.07
C PRO A 449 0.17 19.37 16.27
N LYS A 450 0.64 19.69 17.50
CA LYS A 450 0.04 19.19 18.74
C LYS A 450 -1.47 19.51 18.83
N LYS A 451 -1.88 20.70 18.44
CA LYS A 451 -3.29 21.14 18.44
C LYS A 451 -4.23 20.23 17.64
N VAL A 452 -3.71 19.58 16.57
CA VAL A 452 -4.50 18.63 15.75
C VAL A 452 -4.88 17.42 16.58
N ILE A 453 -3.92 16.81 17.27
CA ILE A 453 -4.18 15.63 18.09
C ILE A 453 -4.92 15.96 19.38
N GLU A 454 -4.74 17.17 19.92
CA GLU A 454 -5.56 17.67 21.02
C GLU A 454 -7.05 17.74 20.62
N ALA A 455 -7.37 18.05 19.35
CA ALA A 455 -8.76 18.04 18.87
C ALA A 455 -9.36 16.62 18.89
N TYR A 456 -8.61 15.58 18.50
CA TYR A 456 -9.06 14.18 18.60
C TYR A 456 -9.24 13.72 20.05
N ASN A 457 -8.49 14.28 20.98
CA ASN A 457 -8.55 13.91 22.41
C ASN A 457 -9.54 14.77 23.22
N ARG A 458 -10.28 15.69 22.60
CA ARG A 458 -11.32 16.46 23.30
C ARG A 458 -12.49 15.55 23.71
N SER A 459 -13.15 15.92 24.79
CA SER A 459 -14.31 15.18 25.31
C SER A 459 -15.54 15.21 24.39
N ASP A 460 -15.60 16.15 23.45
CA ASP A 460 -16.64 16.28 22.43
C ASP A 460 -16.28 15.60 21.10
N ALA A 461 -15.11 14.98 20.99
CA ALA A 461 -14.70 14.17 19.83
C ALA A 461 -15.45 12.83 19.84
N ILE A 462 -16.60 12.79 19.16
CA ILE A 462 -17.50 11.63 19.17
C ILE A 462 -16.84 10.44 18.44
N GLY A 463 -16.79 9.30 19.12
CA GLY A 463 -16.28 8.05 18.56
C GLY A 463 -14.77 7.86 18.64
N VAL A 464 -14.00 8.86 19.02
CA VAL A 464 -12.54 8.71 19.19
C VAL A 464 -12.24 8.07 20.54
N HIS A 465 -11.49 6.96 20.52
CA HIS A 465 -11.09 6.22 21.73
C HIS A 465 -9.64 6.49 22.13
N TYR A 466 -8.80 6.89 21.17
CA TYR A 466 -7.37 7.11 21.38
C TYR A 466 -6.79 7.95 20.24
N ALA A 467 -5.91 8.88 20.55
CA ALA A 467 -5.06 9.57 19.61
C ALA A 467 -3.70 9.91 20.25
N GLU A 468 -2.59 9.60 19.56
CA GLU A 468 -1.23 9.76 20.05
C GLU A 468 -0.28 10.15 18.91
N ARG A 469 0.53 11.20 19.10
CA ARG A 469 1.42 11.75 18.07
C ARG A 469 2.91 11.66 18.37
N ASP A 470 3.30 11.46 19.62
CA ASP A 470 4.71 11.64 20.04
C ASP A 470 5.59 10.43 19.72
N TYR A 471 4.96 9.30 19.34
CA TYR A 471 5.64 8.07 18.98
C TYR A 471 5.59 7.81 17.46
N ARG A 472 6.69 7.24 16.91
CA ARG A 472 6.75 6.65 15.57
C ARG A 472 6.54 5.15 15.71
N GLY A 473 6.10 4.44 14.65
CA GLY A 473 5.89 3.02 14.81
C GLY A 473 4.97 2.39 13.77
N TYR A 474 4.11 1.48 14.23
CA TYR A 474 3.21 0.74 13.35
C TYR A 474 2.02 0.17 14.13
N LEU A 475 0.98 -0.22 13.41
CA LEU A 475 -0.17 -0.93 13.94
C LEU A 475 0.02 -2.43 13.74
N ARG A 476 -0.15 -3.25 14.77
CA ARG A 476 -0.16 -4.70 14.70
C ARG A 476 -1.58 -5.22 14.90
N LEU A 477 -2.05 -6.03 13.96
CA LEU A 477 -3.33 -6.71 14.02
C LEU A 477 -3.14 -8.22 14.17
N GLU A 478 -3.97 -8.84 14.98
CA GLU A 478 -4.10 -10.28 15.06
C GLU A 478 -5.56 -10.64 14.84
N VAL A 479 -5.84 -11.25 13.68
CA VAL A 479 -7.20 -11.54 13.22
C VAL A 479 -7.48 -13.03 13.37
N SER A 480 -8.51 -13.38 14.15
CA SER A 480 -9.05 -14.74 14.29
C SER A 480 -10.54 -14.78 13.90
N ALA A 481 -11.15 -15.95 13.93
CA ALA A 481 -12.57 -16.07 13.68
C ALA A 481 -13.42 -15.34 14.73
N GLU A 482 -12.95 -15.24 15.98
CA GLU A 482 -13.68 -14.70 17.13
C GLU A 482 -13.48 -13.20 17.31
N ARG A 483 -12.30 -12.68 16.91
CA ARG A 483 -11.95 -11.27 17.17
C ARG A 483 -10.80 -10.76 16.33
N LEU A 484 -10.75 -9.44 16.20
CA LEU A 484 -9.61 -8.68 15.76
C LEU A 484 -9.00 -7.97 16.97
N ASN A 485 -7.75 -8.30 17.31
CA ASN A 485 -6.95 -7.57 18.29
C ASN A 485 -6.06 -6.57 17.55
N ALA A 486 -5.98 -5.34 18.05
CA ALA A 486 -5.13 -4.28 17.49
C ALA A 486 -4.20 -3.75 18.59
N GLU A 487 -2.90 -3.68 18.31
CA GLU A 487 -1.88 -3.11 19.17
C GLU A 487 -1.18 -1.95 18.48
N MET A 488 -1.11 -0.79 19.13
CA MET A 488 -0.34 0.35 18.67
C MET A 488 1.07 0.26 19.24
N ILE A 489 2.06 -0.02 18.38
CA ILE A 489 3.45 -0.22 18.76
C ILE A 489 4.24 1.03 18.43
N GLY A 490 4.77 1.69 19.46
CA GLY A 490 5.47 2.96 19.35
C GLY A 490 6.94 2.90 19.75
N PHE A 491 7.74 3.75 19.11
CA PHE A 491 9.12 4.06 19.45
C PHE A 491 9.19 5.54 19.86
N ALA A 492 9.72 5.83 21.04
CA ALA A 492 9.82 7.20 21.54
C ALA A 492 10.79 8.07 20.71
N SER A 493 11.80 7.44 20.09
CA SER A 493 12.68 8.05 19.10
C SER A 493 13.02 7.03 18.04
N VAL A 494 13.12 7.50 16.80
CA VAL A 494 13.65 6.73 15.65
C VAL A 494 14.91 7.37 15.10
N ARG A 495 15.45 8.38 15.79
CA ARG A 495 16.62 9.16 15.35
C ARG A 495 17.96 8.53 15.74
N GLU A 496 17.93 7.54 16.62
CA GLU A 496 19.09 6.80 17.09
C GLU A 496 19.21 5.46 16.35
N ASN A 497 20.41 4.89 16.31
CA ASN A 497 20.65 3.59 15.67
C ASN A 497 19.98 2.41 16.39
N GLU A 498 19.57 2.60 17.63
CA GLU A 498 18.83 1.63 18.42
C GLU A 498 17.62 2.26 19.06
N ALA A 499 16.50 1.57 19.03
CA ALA A 499 15.27 1.97 19.69
C ALA A 499 14.48 0.74 20.13
N SER A 500 13.80 0.85 21.27
CA SER A 500 12.97 -0.22 21.82
C SER A 500 11.50 0.09 21.61
N PRO A 501 10.69 -0.89 21.19
CA PRO A 501 9.26 -0.74 21.01
C PRO A 501 8.53 -0.70 22.35
N THR A 502 7.42 0.03 22.38
CA THR A 502 6.46 0.07 23.50
C THR A 502 5.05 -0.14 22.95
N THR A 503 4.27 -1.02 23.56
CA THR A 503 2.85 -1.11 23.27
C THR A 503 2.12 0.01 24.01
N LEU A 504 1.58 0.98 23.25
CA LEU A 504 0.95 2.19 23.77
C LEU A 504 -0.52 1.97 24.12
N ALA A 505 -1.21 1.20 23.30
CA ALA A 505 -2.62 0.89 23.48
C ALA A 505 -2.98 -0.44 22.83
N LYS A 506 -4.01 -1.10 23.38
CA LYS A 506 -4.57 -2.34 22.85
C LYS A 506 -6.07 -2.21 22.72
N PHE A 507 -6.60 -2.77 21.65
CA PHE A 507 -8.01 -2.74 21.33
C PHE A 507 -8.48 -4.10 20.83
N VAL A 508 -9.78 -4.32 20.93
CA VAL A 508 -10.43 -5.52 20.39
C VAL A 508 -11.77 -5.14 19.74
N ILE A 509 -12.06 -5.81 18.64
CA ILE A 509 -13.39 -5.90 18.05
C ILE A 509 -13.76 -7.38 18.09
N ASP A 510 -14.85 -7.73 18.76
CA ASP A 510 -15.37 -9.10 18.79
C ASP A 510 -16.23 -9.36 17.54
N ASP A 511 -16.25 -10.59 17.04
CA ASP A 511 -17.04 -10.99 15.86
C ASP A 511 -18.53 -10.64 16.02
N GLY A 512 -19.10 -10.03 15.00
CA GLY A 512 -20.50 -9.59 14.98
C GLY A 512 -20.80 -8.36 15.85
N GLN A 513 -19.80 -7.79 16.51
CA GLN A 513 -19.97 -6.58 17.32
C GLN A 513 -19.46 -5.35 16.56
N ARG A 514 -20.16 -4.23 16.71
CA ARG A 514 -19.71 -2.94 16.17
C ARG A 514 -19.07 -2.13 17.28
N GLY A 515 -17.97 -1.46 16.94
CA GLY A 515 -17.24 -0.59 17.87
C GLY A 515 -16.03 -1.24 18.51
N ILE A 516 -15.09 -0.37 18.88
CA ILE A 516 -13.81 -0.72 19.49
C ILE A 516 -13.95 -0.79 21.01
N ARG A 517 -13.34 -1.79 21.61
CA ARG A 517 -13.16 -1.85 23.06
C ARG A 517 -11.67 -1.80 23.39
N ARG A 518 -11.25 -0.83 24.19
CA ARG A 518 -9.88 -0.74 24.72
C ARG A 518 -9.69 -1.77 25.84
N ILE A 519 -8.53 -2.44 25.89
CA ILE A 519 -8.20 -3.50 26.86
C ILE A 519 -6.86 -3.24 27.56
#